data_2312bc4573ebe91f214df753642cce1c
#
_entry.id   2312bc4573ebe91f214df753642cce1c
#
_cell.length_a   1.000
_cell.length_b   1.000
_cell.length_c   1.000
_cell.angle_alpha   90.00
_cell.angle_beta   90.00
_cell.angle_gamma   90.00
#
_symmetry.space_group_name_H-M   'P 1'
#
loop_
_entity.id
_entity.type
_entity.pdbx_description
1 polymer ?
#
loop_
_entity_poly.entity_id
_entity_poly.type
_entity_poly.pdbx_seq_one_letter_code
_entity_poly.pdbx_strand_id
1 'polypeptide(L)' 'MLELTLPTMTCGHCVSVVTKAIKQADPQASVQIDLPSHRVRVETAEDRETIESAVTEAGYAPG' A
#
# COMPACT_ATOMS: atom_id res chain seq x y z
N MET A 1 -6.56 11.30 1.49
CA MET A 1 -6.18 10.18 0.61
C MET A 1 -4.68 10.21 0.36
N LEU A 2 -4.04 9.07 0.51
CA LEU A 2 -2.61 8.93 0.26
C LEU A 2 -2.39 8.21 -1.07
N GLU A 3 -1.30 8.56 -1.75
CA GLU A 3 -0.92 7.88 -2.98
C GLU A 3 0.55 7.50 -2.87
N LEU A 4 0.84 6.21 -3.07
CA LEU A 4 2.18 5.66 -2.98
C LEU A 4 2.54 5.01 -4.30
N THR A 5 3.82 5.04 -4.65
CA THR A 5 4.34 4.29 -5.80
C THR A 5 5.20 3.15 -5.27
N LEU A 6 4.89 1.92 -5.67
CA LEU A 6 5.62 0.73 -5.23
C LEU A 6 6.23 0.03 -6.45
N PRO A 7 7.46 0.38 -6.84
CA PRO A 7 8.06 -0.12 -8.09
C PRO A 7 8.20 -1.64 -8.13
N THR A 8 8.30 -2.29 -6.98
CA THR A 8 8.46 -3.75 -6.92
C THR A 8 7.13 -4.50 -6.90
N MET A 9 6.01 -3.80 -6.91
CA MET A 9 4.69 -4.42 -6.93
C MET A 9 4.33 -4.75 -8.37
N THR A 10 4.55 -6.00 -8.79
CA THR A 10 4.45 -6.41 -10.20
C THR A 10 3.43 -7.50 -10.49
N CYS A 11 2.73 -8.04 -9.50
CA CYS A 11 1.80 -9.15 -9.72
C CYS A 11 0.62 -9.10 -8.76
N GLY A 12 -0.39 -9.94 -9.04
CA GLY A 12 -1.60 -9.98 -8.20
C GLY A 12 -1.34 -10.42 -6.77
N HIS A 13 -0.34 -11.28 -6.56
CA HIS A 13 0.05 -11.67 -5.21
C HIS A 13 0.53 -10.45 -4.41
N CYS A 14 1.30 -9.59 -5.05
CA CYS A 14 1.78 -8.36 -4.43
C CYS A 14 0.61 -7.47 -4.00
N VAL A 15 -0.43 -7.38 -4.82
CA VAL A 15 -1.63 -6.62 -4.49
C VAL A 15 -2.24 -7.10 -3.18
N SER A 16 -2.38 -8.42 -3.03
CA SER A 16 -2.94 -9.00 -1.81
C SER A 16 -2.09 -8.69 -0.59
N VAL A 17 -0.77 -8.83 -0.72
CA VAL A 17 0.16 -8.59 0.40
C VAL A 17 0.12 -7.12 0.82
N VAL A 18 0.17 -6.21 -0.14
CA VAL A 18 0.14 -4.77 0.14
C VAL A 18 -1.18 -4.36 0.78
N THR A 19 -2.31 -4.83 0.22
CA THR A 19 -3.63 -4.55 0.78
C THR A 19 -3.73 -5.01 2.22
N LYS A 20 -3.27 -6.23 2.48
CA LYS A 20 -3.30 -6.81 3.83
C LYS A 20 -2.45 -6.00 4.80
N ALA A 21 -1.24 -5.61 4.37
CA ALA A 21 -0.35 -4.81 5.21
C ALA A 21 -0.98 -3.48 5.60
N ILE A 22 -1.60 -2.80 4.64
CA ILE A 22 -2.26 -1.51 4.89
C ILE A 22 -3.45 -1.69 5.83
N LYS A 23 -4.23 -2.74 5.64
CA LYS A 23 -5.40 -2.99 6.49
C LYS A 23 -5.03 -3.44 7.88
N GLN A 24 -3.83 -3.97 8.08
CA GLN A 24 -3.32 -4.24 9.42
C GLN A 24 -2.97 -2.94 10.15
N ALA A 25 -2.46 -1.95 9.42
CA ALA A 25 -2.18 -0.63 10.01
C ALA A 25 -3.47 0.13 10.30
N ASP A 26 -4.46 0.02 9.41
CA ASP A 26 -5.77 0.66 9.58
C ASP A 26 -6.84 -0.25 8.98
N PRO A 27 -7.58 -1.01 9.82
CA PRO A 27 -8.60 -1.93 9.33
C PRO A 27 -9.74 -1.25 8.54
N GLN A 28 -9.93 0.03 8.71
CA GLN A 28 -10.97 0.78 8.01
C GLN A 28 -10.48 1.46 6.75
N ALA A 29 -9.21 1.32 6.41
CA ALA A 29 -8.65 1.92 5.22
C ALA A 29 -9.25 1.31 3.96
N SER A 30 -9.47 2.15 2.96
CA SER A 30 -9.82 1.71 1.60
C SER A 30 -8.56 1.74 0.76
N VAL A 31 -8.30 0.66 0.03
CA VAL A 31 -7.09 0.52 -0.78
C VAL A 31 -7.48 0.27 -2.23
N GLN A 32 -6.91 1.07 -3.13
CA GLN A 32 -7.05 0.87 -4.57
C GLN A 32 -5.67 0.77 -5.18
N ILE A 33 -5.45 -0.26 -5.99
CA ILE A 33 -4.13 -0.55 -6.55
C ILE A 33 -4.23 -0.59 -8.07
N ASP A 34 -3.31 0.13 -8.72
CA ASP A 34 -3.16 0.12 -10.17
C ASP A 34 -1.80 -0.49 -10.50
N LEU A 35 -1.80 -1.74 -10.94
CA LEU A 35 -0.58 -2.48 -11.26
C LEU A 35 0.23 -1.84 -12.39
N PRO A 36 -0.37 -1.43 -13.52
CA PRO A 36 0.41 -0.87 -14.62
C PRO A 36 1.23 0.35 -14.23
N SER A 37 0.74 1.17 -13.31
CA SER A 37 1.45 2.36 -12.86
C SER A 37 2.17 2.17 -11.53
N HIS A 38 2.03 0.99 -10.90
CA HIS A 38 2.58 0.69 -9.58
C HIS A 38 2.08 1.64 -8.49
N ARG A 39 0.88 2.17 -8.65
CA ARG A 39 0.32 3.13 -7.70
C ARG A 39 -0.65 2.48 -6.74
N VAL A 40 -0.58 2.93 -5.50
CA VAL A 40 -1.50 2.50 -4.44
C VAL A 40 -2.16 3.74 -3.87
N ARG A 41 -3.49 3.76 -3.88
CA ARG A 41 -4.27 4.83 -3.26
C ARG A 41 -4.90 4.30 -1.99
N VAL A 42 -4.71 5.05 -0.91
CA VAL A 42 -5.21 4.63 0.40
C VAL A 42 -6.05 5.76 1.00
N GLU A 43 -7.29 5.44 1.33
CA GLU A 43 -8.13 6.34 2.12
C GLU A 43 -8.03 5.90 3.57
N THR A 44 -7.40 6.72 4.40
CA THR A 44 -7.11 6.39 5.78
C THR A 44 -7.00 7.64 6.62
N ALA A 45 -7.26 7.52 7.91
CA ALA A 45 -7.03 8.58 8.88
C ALA A 45 -5.59 8.54 9.43
N GLU A 46 -4.83 7.50 9.09
CA GLU A 46 -3.45 7.37 9.53
C GLU A 46 -2.51 8.25 8.72
N ASP A 47 -1.32 8.50 9.28
CA ASP A 47 -0.29 9.27 8.61
C ASP A 47 0.28 8.50 7.43
N ARG A 48 0.78 9.25 6.44
CA ARG A 48 1.50 8.66 5.32
C ARG A 48 2.65 7.78 5.81
N GLU A 49 3.40 8.25 6.79
CA GLU A 49 4.54 7.52 7.35
C GLU A 49 4.11 6.18 7.93
N THR A 50 2.97 6.12 8.61
CA THR A 50 2.45 4.88 9.15
C THR A 50 2.15 3.87 8.04
N ILE A 51 1.53 4.33 6.96
CA ILE A 51 1.20 3.48 5.83
C ILE A 51 2.46 3.04 5.09
N GLU A 52 3.41 3.96 4.88
CA GLU A 52 4.69 3.61 4.24
C GLU A 52 5.46 2.58 5.05
N SER A 53 5.47 2.70 6.37
CA SER A 53 6.11 1.72 7.23
C SER A 53 5.45 0.36 7.10
N ALA A 54 4.13 0.31 7.02
CA ALA A 54 3.40 -0.95 6.90
C ALA A 54 3.77 -1.68 5.61
N VAL A 55 3.80 -0.98 4.47
CA VAL A 55 4.14 -1.61 3.20
C VAL A 55 5.63 -1.96 3.13
N THR A 56 6.49 -1.17 3.75
CA THR A 56 7.92 -1.47 3.81
C THR A 56 8.17 -2.75 4.59
N GLU A 57 7.48 -2.93 5.71
CA GLU A 57 7.60 -4.16 6.50
C GLU A 57 7.10 -5.39 5.73
N ALA A 58 6.18 -5.19 4.81
CA ALA A 58 5.70 -6.27 3.95
C ALA A 58 6.66 -6.60 2.81
N GLY A 59 7.73 -5.82 2.65
CA GLY A 59 8.74 -6.04 1.62
C GLY A 59 8.60 -5.14 0.39
N TYR A 60 7.78 -4.10 0.45
CA TYR A 60 7.50 -3.21 -0.70
C TYR A 60 7.84 -1.77 -0.32
N ALA A 61 9.09 -1.37 -0.56
CA ALA A 61 9.52 -0.01 -0.26
C ALA A 61 8.92 0.98 -1.27
N PRO A 62 8.36 2.12 -0.81
CA PRO A 62 7.89 3.15 -1.74
C PRO A 62 9.03 3.74 -2.55
N GLY A 63 8.77 3.99 -3.81
CA GLY A 63 9.76 4.57 -4.70
C GLY A 63 9.67 6.07 -4.79
#